data_43cbbe8ff11f076d8bfc0f2af08596aa
#
_entry.id   43cbbe8ff11f076d8bfc0f2af08596aa
#
_cell.length_a   1.000
_cell.length_b   1.000
_cell.length_c   1.000
_cell.angle_alpha   90.00
_cell.angle_beta   90.00
_cell.angle_gamma   90.00
#
_symmetry.space_group_name_H-M   'P 1'
#
loop_
_entity.id
_entity.type
_entity.pdbx_description
1 polymer ?
#
loop_
_entity_poly.entity_id
_entity_poly.type
_entity_poly.pdbx_seq_one_letter_code
_entity_poly.pdbx_strand_id
1 'polypeptide(L)'
;MNRTYLQKYLKTNSSIQWLYMKYMQYYAKKFLNHPETWKQWQLAKLTAMLSYAQRHCTYYRKYIVGEVRMDNSMEIIKSLPLLDKNIIRHQEKNVYSDEITDNWKVWLNTGGSTGEPLHFPALYKGLPVEGVCQMMLYMKMGYQWGDIIVSFDGCRIKDEDRSRNIYWQMGNANFPFGKKNFSTLYLDNNSVKYYWEELKRTKPAFIRGYPSGIMEMCKLAMNTGIVMDLKLKGVYLTSESFTQDEKNFISSYFKCPVYGQYGHTESSIFAIQNPADEVYYCSPIYGYTEVVDQKGQHVNIGEQGEVVVTGFVEYGLPFIRYKTGDLAIYGGETELGETILTKLLGREVDCIYNKGGKKIYLVGFIFRSE
;
A
#
# COMPACT_ATOMS: atom_id res chain seq x y z
N MET A 1 -14.85 -15.20 -17.17
CA MET A 1 -13.55 -15.87 -16.89
C MET A 1 -13.20 -15.56 -15.45
N ASN A 2 -13.08 -16.57 -14.58
CA ASN A 2 -12.85 -16.39 -13.13
C ASN A 2 -11.51 -15.62 -12.92
N ARG A 3 -11.50 -14.58 -12.07
CA ARG A 3 -10.32 -13.75 -11.77
C ARG A 3 -9.12 -14.58 -11.30
N THR A 4 -9.37 -15.64 -10.51
CA THR A 4 -8.33 -16.58 -10.08
C THR A 4 -7.66 -17.24 -11.30
N TYR A 5 -8.46 -17.53 -12.35
CA TYR A 5 -7.97 -18.07 -13.61
C TYR A 5 -7.20 -17.04 -14.42
N LEU A 6 -7.70 -15.80 -14.47
CA LEU A 6 -7.00 -14.68 -15.11
C LEU A 6 -5.69 -14.34 -14.41
N GLN A 7 -5.69 -14.27 -13.08
CA GLN A 7 -4.46 -14.05 -12.31
C GLN A 7 -3.46 -15.19 -12.49
N LYS A 8 -3.92 -16.46 -12.49
CA LYS A 8 -3.06 -17.61 -12.75
C LYS A 8 -2.51 -17.56 -14.18
N TYR A 9 -3.35 -17.21 -15.15
CA TYR A 9 -2.96 -17.09 -16.56
C TYR A 9 -1.99 -15.91 -16.78
N LEU A 10 -2.23 -14.76 -16.16
CA LEU A 10 -1.32 -13.61 -16.15
C LEU A 10 0.02 -13.97 -15.50
N LYS A 11 0.03 -14.78 -14.45
CA LYS A 11 1.25 -15.21 -13.77
C LYS A 11 2.08 -16.22 -14.55
N THR A 12 1.46 -16.98 -15.44
CA THR A 12 2.12 -18.07 -16.20
C THR A 12 2.46 -17.69 -17.64
N ASN A 13 1.81 -16.66 -18.21
CA ASN A 13 2.01 -16.27 -19.61
C ASN A 13 2.90 -15.02 -19.71
N SER A 14 4.14 -15.21 -20.13
CA SER A 14 5.13 -14.13 -20.25
C SER A 14 4.74 -13.00 -21.20
N SER A 15 4.03 -13.30 -22.29
CA SER A 15 3.58 -12.31 -23.26
C SER A 15 2.51 -11.40 -22.68
N ILE A 16 1.58 -11.96 -21.90
CA ILE A 16 0.53 -11.19 -21.23
C ILE A 16 1.12 -10.36 -20.09
N GLN A 17 2.09 -10.90 -19.35
CA GLN A 17 2.83 -10.14 -18.35
C GLN A 17 3.52 -8.93 -18.99
N TRP A 18 4.16 -9.14 -20.11
CA TRP A 18 4.82 -8.08 -20.86
C TRP A 18 3.82 -6.99 -21.30
N LEU A 19 2.68 -7.40 -21.88
CA LEU A 19 1.63 -6.45 -22.31
C LEU A 19 1.08 -5.66 -21.14
N TYR A 20 0.82 -6.31 -20.01
CA TYR A 20 0.34 -5.68 -18.80
C TYR A 20 1.36 -4.67 -18.22
N MET A 21 2.65 -5.03 -18.23
CA MET A 21 3.73 -4.12 -17.85
C MET A 21 3.79 -2.90 -18.76
N LYS A 22 3.68 -3.09 -20.08
CA LYS A 22 3.66 -1.98 -21.04
C LYS A 22 2.46 -1.06 -20.84
N TYR A 23 1.31 -1.63 -20.55
CA TYR A 23 0.10 -0.89 -20.23
C TYR A 23 0.28 0.00 -18.99
N MET A 24 0.79 -0.56 -17.88
CA MET A 24 1.08 0.22 -16.68
C MET A 24 2.15 1.29 -16.91
N GLN A 25 3.21 0.97 -17.65
CA GLN A 25 4.25 1.93 -18.02
C GLN A 25 3.69 3.11 -18.82
N TYR A 26 2.80 2.83 -19.77
CA TYR A 26 2.16 3.88 -20.58
C TYR A 26 1.38 4.86 -19.69
N TYR A 27 0.52 4.35 -18.80
CA TYR A 27 -0.27 5.20 -17.90
C TYR A 27 0.59 5.88 -16.85
N ALA A 28 1.59 5.20 -16.29
CA ALA A 28 2.54 5.82 -15.36
C ALA A 28 3.27 7.01 -16.02
N LYS A 29 3.77 6.85 -17.25
CA LYS A 29 4.37 7.95 -18.02
C LYS A 29 3.38 9.09 -18.28
N LYS A 30 2.14 8.75 -18.65
CA LYS A 30 1.11 9.76 -18.89
C LYS A 30 0.88 10.62 -17.63
N PHE A 31 0.73 10.00 -16.46
CA PHE A 31 0.56 10.75 -15.21
C PHE A 31 1.82 11.53 -14.81
N LEU A 32 3.01 10.94 -14.94
CA LEU A 32 4.26 11.63 -14.61
C LEU A 32 4.57 12.82 -15.52
N ASN A 33 4.20 12.73 -16.80
CA ASN A 33 4.41 13.81 -17.78
C ASN A 33 3.34 14.91 -17.70
N HIS A 34 2.18 14.63 -17.10
CA HIS A 34 1.04 15.54 -17.00
C HIS A 34 0.51 15.60 -15.55
N PRO A 35 1.36 15.97 -14.57
CA PRO A 35 0.95 16.03 -13.18
C PRO A 35 -0.17 17.04 -12.91
N GLU A 36 -0.25 18.11 -13.72
CA GLU A 36 -1.32 19.10 -13.68
C GLU A 36 -2.73 18.52 -13.86
N THR A 37 -2.83 17.30 -14.40
CA THR A 37 -4.12 16.61 -14.60
C THR A 37 -4.58 15.80 -13.38
N TRP A 38 -3.75 15.62 -12.36
CA TRP A 38 -4.04 14.72 -11.24
C TRP A 38 -5.27 15.13 -10.43
N LYS A 39 -5.37 16.42 -10.14
CA LYS A 39 -6.50 16.96 -9.37
C LYS A 39 -7.84 16.79 -10.11
N GLN A 40 -7.83 17.02 -11.43
CA GLN A 40 -9.00 16.78 -12.27
C GLN A 40 -9.34 15.30 -12.38
N TRP A 41 -8.33 14.43 -12.47
CA TRP A 41 -8.50 12.98 -12.43
C TRP A 41 -9.13 12.55 -11.10
N GLN A 42 -8.63 13.03 -9.97
CA GLN A 42 -9.18 12.74 -8.64
C GLN A 42 -10.66 13.09 -8.56
N LEU A 43 -11.03 14.29 -8.98
CA LEU A 43 -12.41 14.75 -8.96
C LEU A 43 -13.32 13.90 -9.87
N ALA A 44 -12.86 13.56 -11.06
CA ALA A 44 -13.60 12.69 -11.99
C ALA A 44 -13.79 11.27 -11.41
N LYS A 45 -12.76 10.72 -10.74
CA LYS A 45 -12.84 9.39 -10.10
C LYS A 45 -13.71 9.40 -8.86
N LEU A 46 -13.64 10.45 -8.05
CA LEU A 46 -14.54 10.64 -6.91
C LEU A 46 -16.00 10.68 -7.39
N THR A 47 -16.30 11.49 -8.39
CA THR A 47 -17.64 11.57 -9.00
C THR A 47 -18.12 10.21 -9.48
N ALA A 48 -17.28 9.48 -10.20
CA ALA A 48 -17.61 8.15 -10.70
C ALA A 48 -17.85 7.14 -9.57
N MET A 49 -17.06 7.18 -8.50
CA MET A 49 -17.20 6.30 -7.34
C MET A 49 -18.48 6.61 -6.55
N LEU A 50 -18.80 7.89 -6.33
CA LEU A 50 -20.04 8.30 -5.67
C LEU A 50 -21.27 7.87 -6.50
N SER A 51 -21.26 8.12 -7.81
CA SER A 51 -22.32 7.67 -8.73
C SER A 51 -22.48 6.15 -8.75
N TYR A 52 -21.37 5.43 -8.70
CA TYR A 52 -21.37 3.97 -8.63
C TYR A 52 -21.99 3.48 -7.32
N ALA A 53 -21.53 4.01 -6.19
CA ALA A 53 -22.03 3.63 -4.88
C ALA A 53 -23.51 3.96 -4.69
N GLN A 54 -23.98 5.10 -5.22
CA GLN A 54 -25.40 5.45 -5.23
C GLN A 54 -26.25 4.41 -5.98
N ARG A 55 -25.76 3.93 -7.12
CA ARG A 55 -26.51 2.97 -7.94
C ARG A 55 -26.46 1.55 -7.40
N HIS A 56 -25.31 1.12 -6.89
CA HIS A 56 -25.01 -0.29 -6.64
C HIS A 56 -24.93 -0.67 -5.15
N CYS A 57 -24.98 0.30 -4.21
CA CYS A 57 -24.92 0.03 -2.78
C CYS A 57 -26.10 0.67 -2.04
N THR A 58 -26.97 -0.15 -1.47
CA THR A 58 -28.18 0.31 -0.78
C THR A 58 -27.86 1.26 0.38
N TYR A 59 -26.71 1.05 1.06
CA TYR A 59 -26.23 1.92 2.13
C TYR A 59 -26.04 3.36 1.63
N TYR A 60 -25.28 3.57 0.56
CA TYR A 60 -24.97 4.92 0.05
C TYR A 60 -26.16 5.59 -0.62
N ARG A 61 -27.10 4.84 -1.20
CA ARG A 61 -28.32 5.35 -1.81
C ARG A 61 -29.17 6.16 -0.83
N LYS A 62 -29.09 5.87 0.47
CA LYS A 62 -29.82 6.60 1.51
C LYS A 62 -29.29 8.02 1.74
N TYR A 63 -28.00 8.22 1.50
CA TYR A 63 -27.31 9.47 1.81
C TYR A 63 -27.03 10.32 0.56
N ILE A 64 -26.83 9.69 -0.60
CA ILE A 64 -26.57 10.40 -1.85
C ILE A 64 -27.91 10.63 -2.54
N VAL A 65 -28.45 11.84 -2.38
CA VAL A 65 -29.74 12.25 -2.97
C VAL A 65 -29.48 13.11 -4.21
N GLY A 66 -30.25 12.88 -5.26
CA GLY A 66 -30.10 13.60 -6.54
C GLY A 66 -28.98 13.09 -7.42
N GLU A 67 -28.67 13.84 -8.47
CA GLU A 67 -27.64 13.46 -9.44
C GLU A 67 -26.24 13.84 -8.95
N VAL A 68 -25.31 12.88 -9.06
CA VAL A 68 -23.88 13.10 -8.75
C VAL A 68 -23.19 13.65 -10.01
N ARG A 69 -22.65 14.87 -9.89
CA ARG A 69 -21.89 15.56 -10.93
C ARG A 69 -20.55 16.05 -10.37
N MET A 70 -19.64 16.43 -11.26
CA MET A 70 -18.31 16.91 -10.83
C MET A 70 -18.39 18.18 -9.97
N ASP A 71 -19.34 19.06 -10.24
CA ASP A 71 -19.52 20.34 -9.53
C ASP A 71 -20.03 20.17 -8.11
N ASN A 72 -20.74 19.07 -7.79
CA ASN A 72 -21.30 18.82 -6.44
C ASN A 72 -20.61 17.65 -5.69
N SER A 73 -19.68 16.94 -6.32
CA SER A 73 -19.09 15.74 -5.72
C SER A 73 -18.33 16.01 -4.41
N MET A 74 -17.65 17.16 -4.31
CA MET A 74 -16.93 17.56 -3.09
C MET A 74 -17.89 17.97 -1.95
N GLU A 75 -19.06 18.46 -2.25
CA GLU A 75 -20.09 18.74 -1.27
C GLU A 75 -20.73 17.43 -0.78
N ILE A 76 -21.08 16.55 -1.72
CA ILE A 76 -21.65 15.24 -1.42
C ILE A 76 -20.70 14.45 -0.51
N ILE A 77 -19.41 14.30 -0.86
CA ILE A 77 -18.48 13.50 -0.04
C ILE A 77 -18.38 14.03 1.40
N LYS A 78 -18.32 15.33 1.59
CA LYS A 78 -18.25 15.95 2.92
C LYS A 78 -19.52 15.75 3.76
N SER A 79 -20.68 15.56 3.14
CA SER A 79 -21.96 15.32 3.80
C SER A 79 -22.17 13.85 4.19
N LEU A 80 -21.40 12.92 3.61
CA LEU A 80 -21.58 11.50 3.89
C LEU A 80 -21.07 11.14 5.30
N PRO A 81 -21.73 10.18 5.98
CA PRO A 81 -21.23 9.65 7.23
C PRO A 81 -19.90 8.93 7.03
N LEU A 82 -19.11 8.88 8.10
CA LEU A 82 -17.89 8.06 8.11
C LEU A 82 -18.26 6.57 8.09
N LEU A 83 -17.56 5.79 7.28
CA LEU A 83 -17.68 4.35 7.23
C LEU A 83 -16.59 3.73 8.12
N ASP A 84 -16.96 2.80 8.99
CA ASP A 84 -16.01 2.04 9.80
C ASP A 84 -16.24 0.52 9.67
N LYS A 85 -15.34 -0.27 10.27
CA LYS A 85 -15.42 -1.73 10.26
C LYS A 85 -16.68 -2.28 10.92
N ASN A 86 -17.22 -1.58 11.93
CA ASN A 86 -18.43 -2.00 12.64
C ASN A 86 -19.66 -1.81 11.75
N ILE A 87 -19.76 -0.67 11.08
CA ILE A 87 -20.83 -0.41 10.11
C ILE A 87 -20.80 -1.47 8.99
N ILE A 88 -19.61 -1.78 8.45
CA ILE A 88 -19.46 -2.80 7.41
C ILE A 88 -19.96 -4.15 7.91
N ARG A 89 -19.55 -4.61 9.09
CA ARG A 89 -19.97 -5.91 9.65
C ARG A 89 -21.46 -6.00 9.90
N HIS A 90 -22.08 -4.92 10.41
CA HIS A 90 -23.52 -4.92 10.71
C HIS A 90 -24.40 -4.73 9.47
N GLN A 91 -23.85 -4.17 8.40
CA GLN A 91 -24.61 -3.81 7.20
C GLN A 91 -24.05 -4.42 5.91
N GLU A 92 -23.33 -5.55 6.00
CA GLU A 92 -22.64 -6.19 4.87
C GLU A 92 -23.40 -6.14 3.53
N LYS A 93 -24.65 -6.63 3.51
CA LYS A 93 -25.48 -6.67 2.31
C LYS A 93 -25.85 -5.29 1.75
N ASN A 94 -25.82 -4.26 2.57
CA ASN A 94 -26.18 -2.89 2.18
C ASN A 94 -24.99 -2.10 1.65
N VAL A 95 -23.78 -2.35 2.20
CA VAL A 95 -22.56 -1.65 1.79
C VAL A 95 -21.87 -2.32 0.61
N TYR A 96 -22.11 -3.64 0.39
CA TYR A 96 -21.57 -4.33 -0.78
C TYR A 96 -22.31 -3.93 -2.05
N SER A 97 -21.57 -3.95 -3.16
CA SER A 97 -22.15 -3.73 -4.49
C SER A 97 -23.03 -4.90 -4.93
N ASP A 98 -24.17 -4.61 -5.52
CA ASP A 98 -25.06 -5.61 -6.15
C ASP A 98 -24.46 -6.24 -7.43
N GLU A 99 -23.36 -5.70 -7.95
CA GLU A 99 -22.62 -6.30 -9.06
C GLU A 99 -21.69 -7.46 -8.65
N ILE A 100 -21.59 -7.76 -7.36
CA ILE A 100 -20.79 -8.88 -6.86
C ILE A 100 -21.49 -10.19 -7.23
N THR A 101 -20.86 -10.96 -8.12
CA THR A 101 -21.28 -12.30 -8.47
C THR A 101 -20.24 -13.32 -8.05
N ASP A 102 -20.64 -14.58 -7.86
CA ASP A 102 -19.72 -15.65 -7.45
C ASP A 102 -18.55 -15.86 -8.42
N ASN A 103 -18.73 -15.51 -9.69
CA ASN A 103 -17.71 -15.66 -10.73
C ASN A 103 -16.64 -14.57 -10.74
N TRP A 104 -16.88 -13.42 -10.11
CA TRP A 104 -16.01 -12.24 -10.21
C TRP A 104 -15.46 -11.74 -8.88
N LYS A 105 -15.94 -12.26 -7.75
CA LYS A 105 -15.46 -11.83 -6.43
C LYS A 105 -14.15 -12.54 -6.04
N VAL A 106 -13.29 -11.80 -5.40
CA VAL A 106 -12.14 -12.31 -4.64
C VAL A 106 -12.35 -11.85 -3.21
N TRP A 107 -12.28 -12.76 -2.26
CA TRP A 107 -12.35 -12.40 -0.87
C TRP A 107 -10.98 -11.96 -0.36
N LEU A 108 -10.93 -10.83 0.31
CA LEU A 108 -9.74 -10.28 0.95
C LEU A 108 -9.93 -10.21 2.45
N ASN A 109 -8.81 -10.33 3.17
CA ASN A 109 -8.74 -10.14 4.61
C ASN A 109 -7.83 -8.96 4.91
N THR A 110 -8.28 -8.04 5.77
CA THR A 110 -7.40 -7.01 6.29
C THR A 110 -6.42 -7.60 7.30
N GLY A 111 -5.18 -7.12 7.33
CA GLY A 111 -4.25 -7.44 8.41
C GLY A 111 -4.79 -6.89 9.73
N GLY A 112 -5.15 -7.77 10.65
CA GLY A 112 -5.66 -7.38 11.97
C GLY A 112 -4.52 -7.35 12.99
N SER A 113 -3.93 -6.20 13.28
CA SER A 113 -3.04 -6.05 14.45
C SER A 113 -3.81 -5.87 15.76
N THR A 114 -5.10 -5.50 15.71
CA THR A 114 -5.85 -4.99 16.86
C THR A 114 -7.31 -5.42 16.95
N GLY A 115 -7.71 -6.46 16.22
CA GLY A 115 -9.09 -6.95 16.23
C GLY A 115 -9.35 -7.99 15.15
N GLU A 116 -10.60 -8.43 15.05
CA GLU A 116 -10.99 -9.35 13.98
C GLU A 116 -10.73 -8.74 12.60
N PRO A 117 -10.02 -9.45 11.69
CA PRO A 117 -9.83 -9.01 10.33
C PRO A 117 -11.18 -8.73 9.64
N LEU A 118 -11.23 -7.67 8.84
CA LEU A 118 -12.37 -7.47 7.97
C LEU A 118 -12.24 -8.39 6.77
N HIS A 119 -13.25 -9.23 6.55
CA HIS A 119 -13.37 -10.10 5.39
C HIS A 119 -14.36 -9.49 4.41
N PHE A 120 -13.95 -9.16 3.19
CA PHE A 120 -14.79 -8.45 2.24
C PHE A 120 -14.56 -8.90 0.80
N PRO A 121 -15.61 -8.81 -0.06
CA PRO A 121 -15.50 -9.14 -1.47
C PRO A 121 -14.86 -8.00 -2.24
N ALA A 122 -13.84 -8.29 -3.02
CA ALA A 122 -13.17 -7.34 -3.89
C ALA A 122 -13.63 -7.49 -5.35
N LEU A 123 -13.93 -6.36 -5.98
CA LEU A 123 -14.24 -6.26 -7.41
C LEU A 123 -13.47 -5.06 -7.99
N TYR A 124 -12.40 -5.35 -8.74
CA TYR A 124 -11.59 -4.31 -9.37
C TYR A 124 -12.05 -4.07 -10.81
N LYS A 125 -12.26 -2.82 -11.17
CA LYS A 125 -12.71 -2.41 -12.50
C LYS A 125 -11.76 -1.39 -13.12
N GLY A 126 -11.59 -1.45 -14.42
CA GLY A 126 -10.88 -0.45 -15.20
C GLY A 126 -9.36 -0.50 -15.06
N LEU A 127 -8.74 0.68 -14.99
CA LEU A 127 -7.29 0.83 -14.90
C LEU A 127 -6.74 0.19 -13.62
N PRO A 128 -5.66 -0.63 -13.70
CA PRO A 128 -5.01 -1.18 -12.52
C PRO A 128 -4.20 -0.10 -11.79
N VAL A 129 -4.91 0.80 -11.13
CA VAL A 129 -4.37 2.04 -10.53
C VAL A 129 -3.22 1.76 -9.57
N GLU A 130 -3.33 0.71 -8.75
CA GLU A 130 -2.24 0.32 -7.85
C GLU A 130 -0.95 0.00 -8.62
N GLY A 131 -1.05 -0.83 -9.65
CA GLY A 131 0.09 -1.16 -10.51
C GLY A 131 0.68 0.06 -11.21
N VAL A 132 -0.17 1.01 -11.61
CA VAL A 132 0.27 2.28 -12.22
C VAL A 132 1.00 3.14 -11.20
N CYS A 133 0.47 3.30 -9.97
CA CYS A 133 1.11 4.06 -8.90
C CYS A 133 2.46 3.44 -8.48
N GLN A 134 2.53 2.11 -8.37
CA GLN A 134 3.79 1.41 -8.13
C GLN A 134 4.78 1.63 -9.28
N MET A 135 4.34 1.56 -10.54
CA MET A 135 5.20 1.83 -11.70
C MET A 135 5.70 3.29 -11.69
N MET A 136 4.85 4.26 -11.34
CA MET A 136 5.26 5.65 -11.20
C MET A 136 6.37 5.80 -10.17
N LEU A 137 6.26 5.11 -9.03
CA LEU A 137 7.30 5.09 -8.00
C LEU A 137 8.60 4.52 -8.54
N TYR A 138 8.58 3.31 -9.14
CA TYR A 138 9.78 2.71 -9.72
C TYR A 138 10.41 3.57 -10.82
N MET A 139 9.60 4.25 -11.64
CA MET A 139 10.12 5.19 -12.64
C MET A 139 10.79 6.41 -12.00
N LYS A 140 10.25 6.96 -10.92
CA LYS A 140 10.91 8.02 -10.12
C LYS A 140 12.24 7.52 -9.54
N MET A 141 12.33 6.24 -9.18
CA MET A 141 13.56 5.58 -8.72
C MET A 141 14.56 5.25 -9.85
N GLY A 142 14.24 5.59 -11.10
CA GLY A 142 15.11 5.34 -12.26
C GLY A 142 14.96 3.94 -12.86
N TYR A 143 13.79 3.32 -12.74
CA TYR A 143 13.50 2.01 -13.36
C TYR A 143 13.66 2.06 -14.87
N GLN A 144 14.39 1.10 -15.40
CA GLN A 144 14.54 0.82 -16.81
C GLN A 144 13.99 -0.57 -17.14
N TRP A 145 13.58 -0.76 -18.40
CA TRP A 145 13.09 -2.05 -18.83
C TRP A 145 14.15 -3.14 -18.65
N GLY A 146 13.79 -4.21 -17.95
CA GLY A 146 14.71 -5.30 -17.61
C GLY A 146 15.29 -5.21 -16.19
N ASP A 147 15.13 -4.11 -15.48
CA ASP A 147 15.52 -4.02 -14.08
C ASP A 147 14.80 -5.06 -13.24
N ILE A 148 15.57 -5.77 -12.42
CA ILE A 148 15.06 -6.83 -11.55
C ILE A 148 14.67 -6.24 -10.20
N ILE A 149 13.46 -6.56 -9.77
CA ILE A 149 12.94 -6.22 -8.45
C ILE A 149 12.85 -7.52 -7.65
N VAL A 150 13.39 -7.53 -6.44
CA VAL A 150 13.23 -8.62 -5.48
C VAL A 150 12.45 -8.14 -4.28
N SER A 151 11.71 -9.05 -3.64
CA SER A 151 10.91 -8.74 -2.45
C SER A 151 11.46 -9.46 -1.24
N PHE A 152 11.28 -8.83 -0.08
CA PHE A 152 11.48 -9.42 1.24
C PHE A 152 10.17 -9.36 2.01
N ASP A 153 9.54 -10.51 2.25
CA ASP A 153 8.29 -10.60 3.01
C ASP A 153 8.20 -11.90 3.85
N GLY A 154 7.09 -12.09 4.54
CA GLY A 154 6.83 -13.25 5.40
C GLY A 154 6.41 -14.52 4.64
N CYS A 155 6.86 -14.77 3.42
CA CYS A 155 6.46 -15.96 2.69
C CYS A 155 7.02 -17.25 3.32
N ARG A 156 6.18 -18.29 3.38
CA ARG A 156 6.61 -19.60 3.86
C ARG A 156 7.33 -20.36 2.76
N ILE A 157 8.47 -20.96 3.10
CA ILE A 157 9.26 -21.82 2.21
C ILE A 157 9.02 -23.27 2.59
N LYS A 158 8.86 -24.13 1.61
CA LYS A 158 8.69 -25.59 1.81
C LYS A 158 9.92 -26.17 2.49
N ASP A 159 9.71 -27.20 3.31
CA ASP A 159 10.79 -27.87 4.05
C ASP A 159 11.84 -28.48 3.12
N GLU A 160 11.41 -29.03 1.97
CA GLU A 160 12.28 -29.55 0.94
C GLU A 160 13.21 -28.48 0.33
N ASP A 161 12.74 -27.26 0.18
CA ASP A 161 13.56 -26.15 -0.32
C ASP A 161 14.52 -25.68 0.78
N ARG A 162 14.04 -25.56 2.04
CA ARG A 162 14.87 -25.16 3.18
C ARG A 162 16.01 -26.15 3.44
N SER A 163 15.76 -27.46 3.30
CA SER A 163 16.83 -28.49 3.42
C SER A 163 17.93 -28.36 2.37
N ARG A 164 17.64 -27.66 1.26
CA ARG A 164 18.60 -27.31 0.21
C ARG A 164 19.12 -25.87 0.34
N ASN A 165 18.87 -25.22 1.46
CA ASN A 165 19.23 -23.81 1.73
C ASN A 165 18.59 -22.82 0.73
N ILE A 166 17.39 -23.11 0.25
CA ILE A 166 16.61 -22.21 -0.61
C ILE A 166 15.58 -21.50 0.27
N TYR A 167 15.72 -20.19 0.43
CA TYR A 167 14.90 -19.33 1.27
C TYR A 167 14.10 -18.31 0.47
N TRP A 168 13.84 -18.57 -0.80
CA TRP A 168 13.09 -17.70 -1.72
C TRP A 168 12.17 -18.50 -2.63
N GLN A 169 11.19 -17.82 -3.17
CA GLN A 169 10.28 -18.34 -4.19
C GLN A 169 10.45 -17.57 -5.50
N MET A 170 10.28 -18.24 -6.64
CA MET A 170 10.27 -17.60 -7.94
C MET A 170 8.96 -16.86 -8.15
N GLY A 171 9.07 -15.60 -8.50
CA GLY A 171 7.97 -14.72 -8.88
C GLY A 171 6.93 -14.50 -7.80
N ASN A 172 6.44 -13.30 -7.58
CA ASN A 172 5.05 -13.08 -7.35
C ASN A 172 4.45 -12.49 -6.12
N ALA A 173 5.12 -12.11 -5.08
CA ALA A 173 4.43 -11.25 -4.12
C ALA A 173 4.04 -9.91 -4.77
N ASN A 174 4.82 -9.49 -5.76
CA ASN A 174 4.70 -8.18 -6.39
C ASN A 174 4.54 -8.26 -7.91
N PHE A 175 3.77 -9.26 -8.36
CA PHE A 175 3.41 -9.29 -9.78
C PHE A 175 2.75 -7.95 -10.19
N PRO A 176 3.15 -7.37 -11.31
CA PRO A 176 4.10 -7.90 -12.31
C PRO A 176 5.56 -7.51 -12.07
N PHE A 177 5.90 -6.84 -10.99
CA PHE A 177 7.21 -6.20 -10.80
C PHE A 177 8.26 -7.13 -10.19
N GLY A 178 7.86 -8.06 -9.31
CA GLY A 178 8.81 -8.91 -8.59
C GLY A 178 9.26 -10.14 -9.36
N LYS A 179 10.54 -10.49 -9.29
CA LYS A 179 11.10 -11.70 -9.86
C LYS A 179 11.30 -12.80 -8.84
N LYS A 180 11.73 -12.44 -7.64
CA LYS A 180 11.95 -13.34 -6.51
C LYS A 180 11.44 -12.73 -5.23
N ASN A 181 10.91 -13.61 -4.39
CA ASN A 181 10.45 -13.26 -3.06
C ASN A 181 11.28 -14.01 -2.03
N PHE A 182 12.07 -13.27 -1.26
CA PHE A 182 12.90 -13.78 -0.19
C PHE A 182 12.09 -13.80 1.10
N SER A 183 12.13 -14.92 1.81
CA SER A 183 11.44 -15.06 3.08
C SER A 183 12.19 -14.38 4.21
N THR A 184 11.51 -13.54 4.98
CA THR A 184 12.07 -12.95 6.21
C THR A 184 11.97 -13.87 7.41
N LEU A 185 11.20 -14.97 7.33
CA LEU A 185 10.93 -15.90 8.44
C LEU A 185 12.13 -16.77 8.82
N TYR A 186 13.09 -16.95 7.93
CA TYR A 186 14.20 -17.90 8.10
C TYR A 186 15.57 -17.20 8.05
N LEU A 187 15.60 -15.90 8.31
CA LEU A 187 16.83 -15.11 8.40
C LEU A 187 17.52 -15.37 9.74
N ASP A 188 18.75 -15.89 9.69
CA ASP A 188 19.65 -16.08 10.82
C ASP A 188 21.12 -16.03 10.37
N ASN A 189 22.05 -16.16 11.33
CA ASN A 189 23.49 -16.13 11.06
C ASN A 189 23.97 -17.28 10.11
N ASN A 190 23.26 -18.41 10.08
CA ASN A 190 23.62 -19.56 9.23
C ASN A 190 23.06 -19.41 7.82
N SER A 191 21.86 -18.84 7.71
CA SER A 191 21.11 -18.75 6.45
C SER A 191 21.49 -17.52 5.62
N VAL A 192 21.89 -16.40 6.24
CA VAL A 192 22.14 -15.10 5.57
C VAL A 192 23.11 -15.20 4.38
N LYS A 193 24.10 -16.08 4.42
CA LYS A 193 25.04 -16.34 3.31
C LYS A 193 24.34 -16.82 2.03
N TYR A 194 23.31 -17.65 2.15
CA TYR A 194 22.56 -18.17 1.00
C TYR A 194 21.66 -17.10 0.37
N TYR A 195 21.07 -16.20 1.21
CA TYR A 195 20.39 -15.01 0.71
C TYR A 195 21.34 -14.13 -0.09
N TRP A 196 22.55 -13.93 0.43
CA TRP A 196 23.55 -13.10 -0.24
C TRP A 196 24.01 -13.72 -1.58
N GLU A 197 24.32 -15.01 -1.59
CA GLU A 197 24.70 -15.71 -2.83
C GLU A 197 23.63 -15.60 -3.89
N GLU A 198 22.38 -15.74 -3.51
CA GLU A 198 21.26 -15.63 -4.44
C GLU A 198 21.00 -14.19 -4.90
N LEU A 199 21.18 -13.21 -4.04
CA LEU A 199 21.12 -11.79 -4.40
C LEU A 199 22.23 -11.43 -5.39
N LYS A 200 23.47 -11.89 -5.16
CA LYS A 200 24.58 -11.72 -6.12
C LYS A 200 24.26 -12.31 -7.50
N ARG A 201 23.67 -13.51 -7.52
CA ARG A 201 23.27 -14.18 -8.76
C ARG A 201 22.14 -13.44 -9.47
N THR A 202 21.18 -12.94 -8.70
CA THR A 202 19.98 -12.25 -9.23
C THR A 202 20.30 -10.85 -9.72
N LYS A 203 21.25 -10.15 -9.10
CA LYS A 203 21.66 -8.76 -9.41
C LYS A 203 20.46 -7.82 -9.47
N PRO A 204 19.68 -7.68 -8.36
CA PRO A 204 18.51 -6.81 -8.37
C PRO A 204 18.91 -5.34 -8.54
N ALA A 205 18.09 -4.60 -9.27
CA ALA A 205 18.15 -3.13 -9.29
C ALA A 205 17.38 -2.51 -8.12
N PHE A 206 16.38 -3.22 -7.60
CA PHE A 206 15.55 -2.76 -6.49
C PHE A 206 15.28 -3.89 -5.49
N ILE A 207 15.26 -3.51 -4.21
CA ILE A 207 14.72 -4.33 -3.12
C ILE A 207 13.42 -3.67 -2.64
N ARG A 208 12.38 -4.47 -2.46
CA ARG A 208 11.12 -4.07 -1.86
C ARG A 208 10.81 -4.98 -0.68
N GLY A 209 10.20 -4.47 0.38
CA GLY A 209 9.67 -5.37 1.39
C GLY A 209 9.53 -4.78 2.79
N TYR A 210 9.47 -5.68 3.75
CA TYR A 210 9.32 -5.35 5.15
C TYR A 210 10.58 -4.70 5.69
N PRO A 211 10.47 -3.49 6.27
CA PRO A 211 11.59 -2.80 6.91
C PRO A 211 12.35 -3.69 7.88
N SER A 212 11.64 -4.42 8.74
CA SER A 212 12.23 -5.32 9.73
C SER A 212 13.08 -6.42 9.10
N GLY A 213 12.59 -7.07 8.05
CA GLY A 213 13.30 -8.15 7.36
C GLY A 213 14.53 -7.65 6.62
N ILE A 214 14.44 -6.48 5.96
CA ILE A 214 15.57 -5.87 5.26
C ILE A 214 16.65 -5.44 6.26
N MET A 215 16.27 -4.82 7.37
CA MET A 215 17.20 -4.45 8.44
C MET A 215 17.88 -5.67 9.07
N GLU A 216 17.12 -6.73 9.36
CA GLU A 216 17.68 -7.95 9.93
C GLU A 216 18.71 -8.57 9.00
N MET A 217 18.41 -8.64 7.69
CA MET A 217 19.38 -9.10 6.69
C MET A 217 20.67 -8.27 6.72
N CYS A 218 20.58 -6.95 6.79
CA CYS A 218 21.76 -6.07 6.86
C CYS A 218 22.56 -6.33 8.14
N LYS A 219 21.91 -6.43 9.30
CA LYS A 219 22.56 -6.70 10.59
C LYS A 219 23.25 -8.06 10.61
N LEU A 220 22.59 -9.10 10.13
CA LEU A 220 23.15 -10.45 10.05
C LEU A 220 24.36 -10.49 9.10
N ALA A 221 24.29 -9.79 7.97
CA ALA A 221 25.44 -9.70 7.06
C ALA A 221 26.64 -9.01 7.73
N MET A 222 26.41 -7.91 8.43
CA MET A 222 27.48 -7.22 9.20
C MET A 222 28.08 -8.15 10.27
N ASN A 223 27.24 -8.84 11.04
CA ASN A 223 27.68 -9.74 12.11
C ASN A 223 28.50 -10.94 11.58
N THR A 224 28.18 -11.42 10.37
CA THR A 224 28.88 -12.54 9.74
C THR A 224 30.04 -12.11 8.84
N GLY A 225 30.33 -10.82 8.75
CA GLY A 225 31.40 -10.26 7.90
C GLY A 225 31.08 -10.31 6.39
N ILE A 226 29.83 -10.54 6.02
CA ILE A 226 29.40 -10.53 4.63
C ILE A 226 29.22 -9.07 4.17
N VAL A 227 29.97 -8.67 3.15
CA VAL A 227 29.81 -7.36 2.50
C VAL A 227 28.83 -7.49 1.35
N MET A 228 27.64 -6.92 1.50
CA MET A 228 26.62 -6.90 0.44
C MET A 228 26.87 -5.76 -0.55
N ASP A 229 27.76 -5.99 -1.51
CA ASP A 229 28.05 -5.03 -2.59
C ASP A 229 27.03 -5.19 -3.74
N LEU A 230 25.82 -4.67 -3.52
CA LEU A 230 24.74 -4.62 -4.51
C LEU A 230 24.66 -3.22 -5.11
N LYS A 231 24.58 -3.16 -6.44
CA LYS A 231 24.36 -1.90 -7.17
C LYS A 231 22.86 -1.59 -7.29
N LEU A 232 22.23 -1.25 -6.16
CA LEU A 232 20.82 -0.93 -6.13
C LEU A 232 20.57 0.50 -6.63
N LYS A 233 19.49 0.70 -7.37
CA LYS A 233 18.91 2.01 -7.70
C LYS A 233 18.06 2.56 -6.56
N GLY A 234 17.52 1.68 -5.71
CA GLY A 234 16.77 2.07 -4.52
C GLY A 234 16.16 0.90 -3.76
N VAL A 235 15.76 1.19 -2.54
CA VAL A 235 14.98 0.30 -1.67
C VAL A 235 13.61 0.90 -1.44
N TYR A 236 12.61 0.04 -1.38
CA TYR A 236 11.20 0.40 -1.22
C TYR A 236 10.61 -0.33 -0.01
N LEU A 237 10.40 0.42 1.09
CA LEU A 237 9.86 -0.07 2.36
C LEU A 237 8.33 -0.03 2.33
N THR A 238 7.67 -1.11 2.74
CA THR A 238 6.21 -1.22 2.74
C THR A 238 5.71 -2.23 3.76
N SER A 239 4.41 -2.17 4.05
CA SER A 239 3.64 -3.14 4.85
C SER A 239 3.93 -3.16 6.36
N GLU A 240 4.93 -2.44 6.84
CA GLU A 240 5.23 -2.24 8.26
C GLU A 240 5.58 -0.77 8.48
N SER A 241 5.41 -0.30 9.71
CA SER A 241 5.92 1.00 10.14
C SER A 241 7.45 0.95 10.28
N PHE A 242 8.09 2.07 10.05
CA PHE A 242 9.54 2.24 10.23
C PHE A 242 9.85 3.67 10.71
N THR A 243 10.99 3.81 11.34
CA THR A 243 11.52 5.10 11.78
C THR A 243 12.47 5.70 10.74
N GLN A 244 12.74 7.00 10.85
CA GLN A 244 13.72 7.64 9.98
C GLN A 244 15.14 7.07 10.19
N ASP A 245 15.49 6.67 11.43
CA ASP A 245 16.78 6.05 11.71
C ASP A 245 16.93 4.69 11.00
N GLU A 246 15.87 3.88 10.97
CA GLU A 246 15.86 2.61 10.21
C GLU A 246 16.01 2.85 8.72
N LYS A 247 15.31 3.84 8.17
CA LYS A 247 15.43 4.24 6.78
C LYS A 247 16.85 4.72 6.44
N ASN A 248 17.43 5.55 7.30
CA ASN A 248 18.79 6.05 7.16
C ASN A 248 19.83 4.91 7.25
N PHE A 249 19.63 3.97 8.16
CA PHE A 249 20.49 2.79 8.30
C PHE A 249 20.50 1.97 7.00
N ILE A 250 19.32 1.64 6.44
CA ILE A 250 19.19 0.88 5.20
C ILE A 250 19.82 1.66 4.03
N SER A 251 19.57 2.97 3.96
CA SER A 251 20.14 3.84 2.91
C SER A 251 21.68 3.86 2.98
N SER A 252 22.24 3.99 4.17
CA SER A 252 23.69 4.01 4.39
C SER A 252 24.33 2.65 4.07
N TYR A 253 23.65 1.56 4.43
CA TYR A 253 24.13 0.20 4.19
C TYR A 253 24.23 -0.12 2.70
N PHE A 254 23.16 0.13 1.94
CA PHE A 254 23.11 -0.15 0.49
C PHE A 254 23.62 1.00 -0.37
N LYS A 255 23.92 2.16 0.19
CA LYS A 255 24.37 3.37 -0.50
C LYS A 255 23.42 3.77 -1.65
N CYS A 256 22.13 3.68 -1.39
CA CYS A 256 21.09 4.03 -2.36
C CYS A 256 19.90 4.71 -1.68
N PRO A 257 19.04 5.44 -2.43
CA PRO A 257 17.85 6.06 -1.88
C PRO A 257 16.86 5.02 -1.36
N VAL A 258 16.20 5.35 -0.23
CA VAL A 258 15.16 4.52 0.39
C VAL A 258 13.84 5.27 0.38
N TYR A 259 12.83 4.67 -0.21
CA TYR A 259 11.46 5.18 -0.27
C TYR A 259 10.58 4.41 0.70
N GLY A 260 9.60 5.10 1.28
CA GLY A 260 8.57 4.48 2.10
C GLY A 260 7.21 4.50 1.41
N GLN A 261 6.37 3.53 1.71
CA GLN A 261 4.97 3.53 1.30
C GLN A 261 4.06 3.31 2.50
N TYR A 262 3.01 4.11 2.59
CA TYR A 262 1.86 3.87 3.43
C TYR A 262 0.66 3.47 2.56
N GLY A 263 0.01 2.39 2.93
CA GLY A 263 -1.16 1.84 2.26
C GLY A 263 -1.72 0.65 3.04
N HIS A 264 -2.89 0.17 2.64
CA HIS A 264 -3.57 -0.94 3.32
C HIS A 264 -4.30 -1.86 2.34
N THR A 265 -4.76 -3.01 2.83
CA THR A 265 -5.42 -4.06 2.03
C THR A 265 -6.72 -3.61 1.39
N GLU A 266 -7.41 -2.64 1.99
CA GLU A 266 -8.64 -2.01 1.50
C GLU A 266 -8.45 -1.25 0.19
N SER A 267 -7.20 -1.12 -0.30
CA SER A 267 -6.84 -0.49 -1.57
C SER A 267 -7.45 0.92 -1.75
N SER A 268 -7.42 1.74 -0.69
CA SER A 268 -8.05 3.07 -0.69
C SER A 268 -7.07 4.22 -0.51
N ILE A 269 -5.81 3.93 -0.14
CA ILE A 269 -4.73 4.91 -0.03
C ILE A 269 -3.42 4.34 -0.57
N PHE A 270 -2.67 5.19 -1.24
CA PHE A 270 -1.30 4.94 -1.70
C PHE A 270 -0.49 6.22 -1.46
N ALA A 271 0.28 6.23 -0.39
CA ALA A 271 1.08 7.39 -0.03
C ALA A 271 2.58 7.04 -0.05
N ILE A 272 3.40 7.95 -0.56
CA ILE A 272 4.83 7.76 -0.72
C ILE A 272 5.59 8.76 0.16
N GLN A 273 6.60 8.24 0.86
CA GLN A 273 7.63 9.01 1.53
C GLN A 273 8.90 8.97 0.67
N ASN A 274 9.35 10.16 0.22
CA ASN A 274 10.58 10.28 -0.55
C ASN A 274 11.84 10.06 0.32
N PRO A 275 13.02 9.83 -0.26
CA PRO A 275 14.23 9.55 0.50
C PRO A 275 14.63 10.64 1.50
N ALA A 276 14.51 11.91 1.11
CA ALA A 276 14.90 13.06 1.93
C ALA A 276 13.80 13.53 2.89
N ASP A 277 12.57 13.05 2.70
CA ASP A 277 11.41 13.52 3.45
C ASP A 277 11.01 12.56 4.56
N GLU A 278 10.42 13.09 5.63
CA GLU A 278 9.70 12.32 6.65
C GLU A 278 8.19 12.32 6.38
N VAL A 279 7.73 13.10 5.42
CA VAL A 279 6.32 13.28 5.09
C VAL A 279 5.85 12.30 4.02
N TYR A 280 4.58 11.92 4.11
CA TYR A 280 3.91 11.08 3.12
C TYR A 280 3.03 11.93 2.21
N TYR A 281 3.12 11.69 0.91
CA TYR A 281 2.30 12.29 -0.14
C TYR A 281 1.27 11.27 -0.61
N CYS A 282 0.00 11.50 -0.29
CA CYS A 282 -1.11 10.62 -0.67
C CYS A 282 -1.49 10.86 -2.12
N SER A 283 -1.42 9.82 -2.95
CA SER A 283 -1.66 9.93 -4.39
C SER A 283 -3.13 10.23 -4.72
N PRO A 284 -3.42 11.38 -5.37
CA PRO A 284 -4.78 11.70 -5.81
C PRO A 284 -5.25 10.81 -6.97
N ILE A 285 -4.35 10.08 -7.60
CA ILE A 285 -4.69 9.10 -8.65
C ILE A 285 -5.36 7.87 -8.04
N TYR A 286 -5.01 7.53 -6.80
CA TYR A 286 -5.45 6.32 -6.10
C TYR A 286 -6.70 6.51 -5.27
N GLY A 287 -6.86 7.67 -4.66
CA GLY A 287 -7.96 7.97 -3.76
C GLY A 287 -8.05 9.43 -3.36
N TYR A 288 -9.05 9.74 -2.55
CA TYR A 288 -9.20 11.01 -1.87
C TYR A 288 -8.96 10.79 -0.37
N THR A 289 -8.03 11.52 0.21
CA THR A 289 -7.61 11.36 1.62
C THR A 289 -7.98 12.59 2.41
N GLU A 290 -8.62 12.38 3.55
CA GLU A 290 -8.97 13.38 4.55
C GLU A 290 -8.22 13.08 5.86
N VAL A 291 -7.95 14.09 6.67
CA VAL A 291 -7.57 13.94 8.09
C VAL A 291 -8.61 14.63 8.91
N VAL A 292 -9.32 13.88 9.76
CA VAL A 292 -10.51 14.38 10.44
C VAL A 292 -10.42 14.27 11.96
N ASP A 293 -11.15 15.14 12.66
CA ASP A 293 -11.32 15.08 14.10
C ASP A 293 -12.38 14.01 14.51
N GLN A 294 -12.64 13.89 15.79
CA GLN A 294 -13.65 12.97 16.33
C GLN A 294 -15.07 13.24 15.85
N LYS A 295 -15.38 14.46 15.36
CA LYS A 295 -16.66 14.84 14.79
C LYS A 295 -16.74 14.58 13.28
N GLY A 296 -15.68 14.07 12.66
CA GLY A 296 -15.58 13.86 11.24
C GLY A 296 -15.35 15.13 10.42
N GLN A 297 -14.93 16.23 11.08
CA GLN A 297 -14.56 17.48 10.43
C GLN A 297 -13.08 17.48 10.09
N HIS A 298 -12.73 18.05 8.92
CA HIS A 298 -11.35 18.16 8.50
C HIS A 298 -10.54 19.02 9.46
N VAL A 299 -9.37 18.55 9.88
CA VAL A 299 -8.48 19.28 10.81
C VAL A 299 -7.68 20.37 10.08
N ASN A 300 -7.14 21.34 10.82
CA ASN A 300 -6.25 22.36 10.28
C ASN A 300 -4.84 21.81 10.07
N ILE A 301 -4.03 22.51 9.25
CA ILE A 301 -2.62 22.18 9.03
C ILE A 301 -1.86 22.18 10.37
N GLY A 302 -1.10 21.14 10.64
CA GLY A 302 -0.36 20.90 11.88
C GLY A 302 -1.16 20.17 12.96
N GLU A 303 -2.47 19.98 12.79
CA GLU A 303 -3.30 19.26 13.75
C GLU A 303 -3.32 17.75 13.49
N GLN A 304 -3.52 16.99 14.55
CA GLN A 304 -3.69 15.55 14.52
C GLN A 304 -5.14 15.18 14.23
N GLY A 305 -5.35 14.18 13.38
CA GLY A 305 -6.65 13.57 13.13
C GLY A 305 -6.54 12.13 12.67
N GLU A 306 -7.68 11.48 12.49
CA GLU A 306 -7.78 10.14 11.91
C GLU A 306 -7.72 10.25 10.38
N VAL A 307 -6.93 9.37 9.76
CA VAL A 307 -6.87 9.26 8.30
C VAL A 307 -8.15 8.59 7.80
N VAL A 308 -8.89 9.32 6.98
CA VAL A 308 -10.13 8.87 6.33
C VAL A 308 -9.93 8.87 4.82
N VAL A 309 -10.37 7.80 4.16
CA VAL A 309 -10.04 7.57 2.75
C VAL A 309 -11.26 7.23 1.91
N THR A 310 -11.25 7.70 0.66
CA THR A 310 -12.19 7.27 -0.38
C THR A 310 -11.38 6.70 -1.54
N GLY A 311 -11.43 5.37 -1.70
CA GLY A 311 -10.63 4.65 -2.70
C GLY A 311 -11.28 4.66 -4.07
N PHE A 312 -10.46 4.58 -5.14
CA PHE A 312 -10.93 4.50 -6.53
C PHE A 312 -10.67 3.14 -7.17
N VAL A 313 -10.23 2.16 -6.39
CA VAL A 313 -9.75 0.86 -6.89
C VAL A 313 -10.76 -0.25 -6.65
N GLU A 314 -11.40 -0.24 -5.48
CA GLU A 314 -12.28 -1.31 -5.01
C GLU A 314 -13.75 -0.95 -5.23
N TYR A 315 -14.46 -1.78 -5.98
CA TYR A 315 -15.87 -1.59 -6.33
C TYR A 315 -16.81 -2.61 -5.67
N GLY A 316 -16.28 -3.71 -5.15
CA GLY A 316 -17.10 -4.72 -4.46
C GLY A 316 -17.60 -4.25 -3.10
N LEU A 317 -16.72 -3.56 -2.37
CA LEU A 317 -17.03 -2.77 -1.19
C LEU A 317 -16.42 -1.38 -1.42
N PRO A 318 -17.18 -0.41 -1.93
CA PRO A 318 -16.69 0.96 -2.07
C PRO A 318 -16.35 1.57 -0.71
N PHE A 319 -15.06 1.76 -0.45
CA PHE A 319 -14.58 2.42 0.76
C PHE A 319 -14.69 3.94 0.57
N ILE A 320 -15.82 4.52 0.96
CA ILE A 320 -16.09 5.96 0.87
C ILE A 320 -16.14 6.55 2.28
N ARG A 321 -15.29 7.54 2.55
CA ARG A 321 -15.04 8.13 3.88
C ARG A 321 -14.73 7.06 4.94
N TYR A 322 -13.89 6.10 4.56
CA TYR A 322 -13.56 4.97 5.42
C TYR A 322 -12.49 5.36 6.45
N LYS A 323 -12.80 5.11 7.71
CA LYS A 323 -11.90 5.27 8.85
C LYS A 323 -10.84 4.17 8.84
N THR A 324 -9.58 4.55 8.62
CA THR A 324 -8.47 3.56 8.60
C THR A 324 -8.10 3.08 9.99
N GLY A 325 -8.40 3.88 11.02
CA GLY A 325 -7.93 3.72 12.39
C GLY A 325 -6.51 4.24 12.60
N ASP A 326 -5.86 4.74 11.55
CA ASP A 326 -4.52 5.32 11.64
C ASP A 326 -4.62 6.83 11.90
N LEU A 327 -3.75 7.33 12.78
CA LEU A 327 -3.65 8.75 13.11
C LEU A 327 -2.49 9.40 12.37
N ALA A 328 -2.68 10.64 11.94
CA ALA A 328 -1.64 11.42 11.28
C ALA A 328 -1.72 12.89 11.66
N ILE A 329 -0.64 13.62 11.40
CA ILE A 329 -0.62 15.08 11.44
C ILE A 329 -0.83 15.57 10.01
N TYR A 330 -1.84 16.42 9.80
CA TYR A 330 -2.16 16.99 8.50
C TYR A 330 -1.17 18.08 8.10
N GLY A 331 -0.58 17.96 6.93
CA GLY A 331 0.42 18.89 6.39
C GLY A 331 -0.10 19.82 5.29
N GLY A 332 -1.39 19.75 4.97
CA GLY A 332 -1.96 20.48 3.84
C GLY A 332 -2.11 19.62 2.58
N GLU A 333 -2.28 20.28 1.45
CA GLU A 333 -2.43 19.67 0.12
C GLU A 333 -1.46 20.32 -0.86
N THR A 334 -0.84 19.56 -1.75
CA THR A 334 -0.03 20.09 -2.84
C THR A 334 -0.92 20.69 -3.94
N GLU A 335 -0.32 21.48 -4.83
CA GLU A 335 -1.02 21.99 -6.02
C GLU A 335 -1.55 20.87 -6.93
N LEU A 336 -0.95 19.70 -6.87
CA LEU A 336 -1.34 18.51 -7.63
C LEU A 336 -2.49 17.72 -7.00
N GLY A 337 -2.93 18.10 -5.79
CA GLY A 337 -4.01 17.43 -5.04
C GLY A 337 -3.53 16.27 -4.17
N GLU A 338 -2.22 16.19 -3.88
CA GLU A 338 -1.71 15.21 -2.92
C GLU A 338 -1.95 15.72 -1.49
N THR A 339 -2.67 14.95 -0.68
CA THR A 339 -2.76 15.22 0.76
C THR A 339 -1.42 14.89 1.42
N ILE A 340 -0.90 15.82 2.23
CA ILE A 340 0.36 15.67 2.95
C ILE A 340 0.08 15.19 4.37
N LEU A 341 0.70 14.07 4.75
CA LEU A 341 0.75 13.61 6.14
C LEU A 341 2.17 13.83 6.64
N THR A 342 2.37 14.85 7.49
CA THR A 342 3.71 15.21 7.99
C THR A 342 4.24 14.16 8.97
N LYS A 343 3.34 13.41 9.62
CA LYS A 343 3.71 12.30 10.49
C LYS A 343 2.58 11.27 10.53
N LEU A 344 2.91 10.00 10.38
CA LEU A 344 2.05 8.89 10.73
C LEU A 344 2.32 8.51 12.19
N LEU A 345 1.28 8.49 13.02
CA LEU A 345 1.38 8.23 14.46
C LEU A 345 1.07 6.77 14.81
N GLY A 346 0.67 5.97 13.80
CA GLY A 346 0.16 4.61 14.00
C GLY A 346 -1.30 4.58 14.41
N ARG A 347 -1.77 3.42 14.87
CA ARG A 347 -3.16 3.24 15.27
C ARG A 347 -3.42 3.77 16.67
N GLU A 348 -4.62 4.26 16.90
CA GLU A 348 -5.03 4.76 18.22
C GLU A 348 -4.93 3.66 19.30
N VAL A 349 -5.20 2.41 18.93
CA VAL A 349 -5.14 1.23 19.80
C VAL A 349 -3.71 0.71 20.02
N ASP A 350 -2.73 1.11 19.19
CA ASP A 350 -1.32 0.73 19.32
C ASP A 350 -0.56 1.76 20.15
N CYS A 351 -1.16 2.30 21.21
CA CYS A 351 -0.52 3.23 22.12
C CYS A 351 -0.54 2.72 23.56
N ILE A 352 0.49 3.12 24.32
CA ILE A 352 0.54 2.95 25.76
C ILE A 352 0.55 4.32 26.45
N TYR A 353 0.10 4.36 27.69
CA TYR A 353 0.22 5.55 28.52
C TYR A 353 1.38 5.37 29.49
N ASN A 354 2.27 6.35 29.55
CA ASN A 354 3.31 6.35 30.58
C ASN A 354 2.70 6.67 31.95
N LYS A 355 3.50 6.50 33.01
CA LYS A 355 3.05 6.78 34.39
C LYS A 355 2.56 8.22 34.63
N GLY A 356 2.90 9.15 33.75
CA GLY A 356 2.43 10.55 33.78
C GLY A 356 1.19 10.81 32.90
N GLY A 357 0.54 9.76 32.38
CA GLY A 357 -0.66 9.89 31.52
C GLY A 357 -0.38 10.34 30.09
N LYS A 358 0.89 10.45 29.68
CA LYS A 358 1.24 10.84 28.31
C LYS A 358 1.08 9.64 27.38
N LYS A 359 0.33 9.81 26.30
CA LYS A 359 0.12 8.83 25.26
C LYS A 359 1.40 8.63 24.45
N ILE A 360 1.85 7.38 24.30
CA ILE A 360 3.01 6.97 23.51
C ILE A 360 2.53 5.99 22.46
N TYR A 361 2.68 6.33 21.19
CA TYR A 361 2.35 5.44 20.10
C TYR A 361 3.48 4.43 19.88
N LEU A 362 3.14 3.15 19.73
CA LEU A 362 4.09 2.05 19.54
C LEU A 362 4.52 1.91 18.06
N VAL A 363 4.68 3.02 17.38
CA VAL A 363 5.16 3.03 15.98
C VAL A 363 6.58 2.47 15.94
N GLY A 364 6.77 1.36 15.23
CA GLY A 364 8.08 0.72 15.07
C GLY A 364 8.42 -0.33 16.14
N PHE A 365 7.55 -0.57 17.12
CA PHE A 365 7.72 -1.74 18.01
C PHE A 365 7.17 -2.99 17.32
N ILE A 366 8.06 -3.84 16.87
CA ILE A 366 7.70 -5.17 16.37
C ILE A 366 7.57 -6.07 17.60
N PHE A 367 6.35 -6.51 17.90
CA PHE A 367 6.16 -7.62 18.83
C PHE A 367 6.71 -8.88 18.15
N ARG A 368 7.92 -9.28 18.49
CA ARG A 368 8.35 -10.66 18.27
C ARG A 368 7.54 -11.51 19.25
N SER A 369 6.55 -12.24 18.77
CA SER A 369 6.03 -13.40 19.50
C SER A 369 7.16 -14.43 19.53
N GLU A 370 7.60 -14.79 20.73
CA GLU A 370 8.47 -15.93 20.98
C GLU A 370 7.90 -17.24 20.42
#